data_04f12b83dcd0d3559a1dfd6aea19c748
#
_entry.id   04f12b83dcd0d3559a1dfd6aea19c748
#
_cell.length_a   1.000
_cell.length_b   1.000
_cell.length_c   1.000
_cell.angle_alpha   90.00
_cell.angle_beta   90.00
_cell.angle_gamma   90.00
#
_symmetry.space_group_name_H-M   'P 1'
#
loop_
_entity.id
_entity.type
_entity.pdbx_description
1 polymer ?
#
loop_
_entity_poly.entity_id
_entity_poly.type
_entity_poly.pdbx_seq_one_letter_code
_entity_poly.pdbx_strand_id
1 'polypeptide(L)'
;RGEAEDKRMITLIRSLSDKPIYVDANQGWPTKEHALMMCQWLAEQGVVMIEQPMPKHMDEEHAWLCEQVELPILADEACQTYDDVARLAPYYDGINIKLMKCGGVAEGRKMIALARELGMQVMIGCMTETSAGISAATTLSPLVDYADLDGHVLIANDPYEGIQIVDGKLTLVDKPGTGVTVR
;
A
#
# COMPACT_ATOMS: atom_id res chain seq x y z
N ARG A 1 -15.54 -2.18 -8.27
CA ARG A 1 -16.67 -3.12 -8.52
C ARG A 1 -17.95 -2.46 -8.04
N GLY A 2 -18.47 -2.69 -6.95
CA GLY A 2 -19.64 -2.04 -6.37
C GLY A 2 -19.80 -2.48 -4.92
N GLU A 3 -20.36 -1.63 -4.07
CA GLU A 3 -20.43 -1.83 -2.62
C GLU A 3 -20.91 -3.24 -2.22
N ALA A 4 -21.98 -3.74 -2.84
CA ALA A 4 -22.53 -5.05 -2.50
C ALA A 4 -21.58 -6.20 -2.84
N GLU A 5 -20.85 -6.10 -3.95
CA GLU A 5 -19.86 -7.11 -4.35
C GLU A 5 -18.63 -7.05 -3.45
N ASP A 6 -18.15 -5.85 -3.13
CA ASP A 6 -17.01 -5.63 -2.25
C ASP A 6 -17.29 -6.16 -0.84
N LYS A 7 -18.47 -5.86 -0.29
CA LYS A 7 -18.91 -6.40 1.00
C LYS A 7 -19.01 -7.93 0.98
N ARG A 8 -19.56 -8.51 -0.08
CA ARG A 8 -19.62 -9.98 -0.23
C ARG A 8 -18.24 -10.61 -0.26
N MET A 9 -17.30 -9.99 -0.96
CA MET A 9 -15.91 -10.47 -1.06
C MET A 9 -15.22 -10.45 0.31
N ILE A 10 -15.26 -9.34 1.03
CA ILE A 10 -14.67 -9.22 2.36
C ILE A 10 -15.29 -10.23 3.34
N THR A 11 -16.63 -10.35 3.35
CA THR A 11 -17.33 -11.33 4.18
C THR A 11 -16.87 -12.76 3.89
N LEU A 12 -16.71 -13.12 2.60
CA LEU A 12 -16.23 -14.43 2.20
C LEU A 12 -14.78 -14.66 2.68
N ILE A 13 -13.88 -13.69 2.46
CA ILE A 13 -12.49 -13.79 2.92
C ILE A 13 -12.45 -13.98 4.43
N ARG A 14 -13.22 -13.21 5.18
CA ARG A 14 -13.26 -13.30 6.64
C ARG A 14 -13.80 -14.65 7.13
N SER A 15 -14.74 -15.26 6.40
CA SER A 15 -15.25 -16.60 6.73
C SER A 15 -14.19 -17.72 6.56
N LEU A 16 -13.13 -17.44 5.81
CA LEU A 16 -12.07 -18.41 5.48
C LEU A 16 -10.74 -18.14 6.22
N SER A 17 -10.56 -16.95 6.79
CA SER A 17 -9.28 -16.55 7.36
C SER A 17 -9.41 -15.48 8.44
N ASP A 18 -8.66 -15.64 9.53
CA ASP A 18 -8.53 -14.67 10.63
C ASP A 18 -7.32 -13.73 10.43
N LYS A 19 -6.62 -13.82 9.30
CA LYS A 19 -5.46 -12.96 9.02
C LYS A 19 -5.90 -11.50 8.87
N PRO A 20 -5.01 -10.53 9.17
CA PRO A 20 -5.26 -9.12 8.89
C PRO A 20 -5.65 -8.90 7.42
N ILE A 21 -6.62 -8.04 7.18
CA ILE A 21 -7.04 -7.63 5.85
C ILE A 21 -6.69 -6.15 5.67
N TYR A 22 -6.00 -5.84 4.58
CA TYR A 22 -5.78 -4.48 4.09
C TYR A 22 -6.70 -4.25 2.90
N VAL A 23 -7.28 -3.06 2.79
CA VAL A 23 -8.20 -2.72 1.71
C VAL A 23 -7.67 -1.52 0.96
N ASP A 24 -7.38 -1.71 -0.32
CA ASP A 24 -7.19 -0.62 -1.26
C ASP A 24 -8.51 -0.34 -1.96
N ALA A 25 -9.05 0.84 -1.73
CA ALA A 25 -10.29 1.30 -2.36
C ALA A 25 -10.05 1.94 -3.74
N ASN A 26 -8.81 2.20 -4.13
CA ASN A 26 -8.42 2.76 -5.42
C ASN A 26 -9.29 3.98 -5.80
N GLN A 27 -9.48 4.93 -4.87
CA GLN A 27 -10.30 6.13 -5.07
C GLN A 27 -11.79 5.83 -5.34
N GLY A 28 -12.26 4.65 -4.96
CA GLY A 28 -13.58 4.13 -5.37
C GLY A 28 -14.76 4.73 -4.60
N TRP A 29 -14.56 5.45 -3.51
CA TRP A 29 -15.65 6.02 -2.73
C TRP A 29 -15.82 7.50 -3.04
N PRO A 30 -16.96 7.91 -3.63
CA PRO A 30 -17.11 9.22 -4.24
C PRO A 30 -17.35 10.35 -3.24
N THR A 31 -17.74 10.05 -1.99
CA THR A 31 -18.00 11.03 -0.94
C THR A 31 -17.45 10.60 0.40
N LYS A 32 -17.18 11.56 1.29
CA LYS A 32 -16.66 11.27 2.64
C LYS A 32 -17.67 10.51 3.51
N GLU A 33 -18.97 10.72 3.30
CA GLU A 33 -20.02 9.98 4.01
C GLU A 33 -20.04 8.51 3.60
N HIS A 34 -19.86 8.22 2.29
CA HIS A 34 -19.72 6.86 1.80
C HIS A 34 -18.43 6.22 2.34
N ALA A 35 -17.32 6.94 2.32
CA ALA A 35 -16.05 6.49 2.86
C ALA A 35 -16.16 6.14 4.35
N LEU A 36 -16.80 7.00 5.15
CA LEU A 36 -17.04 6.76 6.58
C LEU A 36 -17.85 5.48 6.82
N MET A 37 -18.97 5.34 6.11
CA MET A 37 -19.83 4.15 6.22
C MET A 37 -19.04 2.87 5.88
N MET A 38 -18.24 2.90 4.83
CA MET A 38 -17.43 1.75 4.41
C MET A 38 -16.33 1.44 5.42
N CYS A 39 -15.59 2.45 5.92
CA CYS A 39 -14.56 2.27 6.94
C CYS A 39 -15.13 1.67 8.23
N GLN A 40 -16.28 2.16 8.70
CA GLN A 40 -16.93 1.61 9.89
C GLN A 40 -17.30 0.14 9.70
N TRP A 41 -17.93 -0.19 8.59
CA TRP A 41 -18.28 -1.58 8.27
C TRP A 41 -17.03 -2.47 8.13
N LEU A 42 -15.97 -1.99 7.47
CA LEU A 42 -14.71 -2.72 7.30
C LEU A 42 -13.99 -2.95 8.64
N ALA A 43 -14.04 -1.97 9.55
CA ALA A 43 -13.52 -2.13 10.91
C ALA A 43 -14.21 -3.29 11.65
N GLU A 44 -15.54 -3.40 11.54
CA GLU A 44 -16.31 -4.53 12.11
C GLU A 44 -15.89 -5.88 11.49
N GLN A 45 -15.38 -5.88 10.25
CA GLN A 45 -14.85 -7.08 9.60
C GLN A 45 -13.39 -7.37 9.97
N GLY A 46 -12.77 -6.57 10.84
CA GLY A 46 -11.38 -6.75 11.25
C GLY A 46 -10.37 -6.34 10.18
N VAL A 47 -10.74 -5.43 9.28
CA VAL A 47 -9.79 -4.72 8.42
C VAL A 47 -8.90 -3.85 9.30
N VAL A 48 -7.64 -3.71 8.97
CA VAL A 48 -6.65 -3.03 9.80
C VAL A 48 -6.05 -1.78 9.16
N MET A 49 -6.33 -1.53 7.88
CA MET A 49 -5.85 -0.36 7.16
C MET A 49 -6.65 -0.16 5.86
N ILE A 50 -6.85 1.09 5.48
CA ILE A 50 -7.50 1.48 4.22
C ILE A 50 -6.52 2.31 3.40
N GLU A 51 -6.40 1.96 2.12
CA GLU A 51 -5.59 2.68 1.15
C GLU A 51 -6.49 3.46 0.19
N GLN A 52 -6.14 4.72 -0.05
CA GLN A 52 -6.75 5.69 -0.98
C GLN A 52 -8.27 5.55 -1.12
N PRO A 53 -9.07 5.83 -0.08
CA PRO A 53 -10.51 5.64 -0.09
C PRO A 53 -11.24 6.52 -1.13
N MET A 54 -10.87 7.79 -1.23
CA MET A 54 -11.52 8.78 -2.09
C MET A 54 -10.57 9.32 -3.16
N PRO A 55 -11.09 10.03 -4.18
CA PRO A 55 -10.26 10.70 -5.19
C PRO A 55 -9.14 11.55 -4.56
N LYS A 56 -7.95 11.46 -5.12
CA LYS A 56 -6.71 12.07 -4.59
C LYS A 56 -6.72 13.58 -4.44
N HIS A 57 -7.69 14.27 -5.03
CA HIS A 57 -7.86 15.72 -4.92
C HIS A 57 -8.79 16.15 -3.77
N MET A 58 -9.31 15.20 -3.00
CA MET A 58 -10.21 15.42 -1.87
C MET A 58 -9.42 15.41 -0.54
N ASP A 59 -8.37 16.24 -0.46
CA ASP A 59 -7.46 16.22 0.69
C ASP A 59 -8.19 16.55 2.02
N GLU A 60 -9.04 17.55 2.03
CA GLU A 60 -9.80 17.96 3.24
C GLU A 60 -10.81 16.89 3.70
N GLU A 61 -11.42 16.16 2.75
CA GLU A 61 -12.33 15.05 3.06
C GLU A 61 -11.55 13.86 3.64
N HIS A 62 -10.31 13.63 3.20
CA HIS A 62 -9.44 12.61 3.79
C HIS A 62 -9.04 13.00 5.22
N ALA A 63 -8.64 14.25 5.47
CA ALA A 63 -8.36 14.74 6.82
C ALA A 63 -9.56 14.55 7.75
N TRP A 64 -10.75 14.95 7.27
CA TRP A 64 -11.98 14.75 8.03
C TRP A 64 -12.25 13.27 8.31
N LEU A 65 -12.01 12.37 7.33
CA LEU A 65 -12.21 10.93 7.50
C LEU A 65 -11.26 10.35 8.56
N CYS A 66 -9.97 10.72 8.54
CA CYS A 66 -8.97 10.30 9.53
C CYS A 66 -9.41 10.66 10.96
N GLU A 67 -10.07 11.81 11.16
CA GLU A 67 -10.60 12.20 12.47
C GLU A 67 -11.82 11.36 12.93
N GLN A 68 -12.52 10.70 12.00
CA GLN A 68 -13.77 9.97 12.30
C GLN A 68 -13.57 8.48 12.50
N VAL A 69 -12.42 7.92 12.10
CA VAL A 69 -12.15 6.48 12.14
C VAL A 69 -10.84 6.18 12.87
N GLU A 70 -10.75 4.99 13.46
CA GLU A 70 -9.51 4.51 14.09
C GLU A 70 -8.62 3.75 13.10
N LEU A 71 -9.17 3.36 11.93
CA LEU A 71 -8.41 2.68 10.88
C LEU A 71 -7.44 3.65 10.23
N PRO A 72 -6.15 3.33 10.14
CA PRO A 72 -5.21 4.15 9.39
C PRO A 72 -5.61 4.30 7.93
N ILE A 73 -5.58 5.54 7.44
CA ILE A 73 -5.86 5.89 6.04
C ILE A 73 -4.55 6.27 5.36
N LEU A 74 -4.16 5.51 4.35
CA LEU A 74 -2.92 5.70 3.61
C LEU A 74 -3.16 6.29 2.23
N ALA A 75 -2.30 7.23 1.83
CA ALA A 75 -2.31 7.82 0.49
C ALA A 75 -1.52 6.95 -0.49
N ASP A 76 -2.10 6.59 -1.64
CA ASP A 76 -1.39 5.95 -2.77
C ASP A 76 -1.29 6.89 -3.97
N GLU A 77 -2.38 7.10 -4.69
CA GLU A 77 -2.35 7.94 -5.89
C GLU A 77 -2.09 9.42 -5.58
N ALA A 78 -2.37 9.84 -4.35
CA ALA A 78 -2.05 11.19 -3.89
C ALA A 78 -0.54 11.38 -3.64
N CYS A 79 0.21 10.31 -3.30
CA CYS A 79 1.63 10.32 -2.98
C CYS A 79 2.47 9.80 -4.15
N GLN A 80 3.12 10.67 -4.90
CA GLN A 80 3.92 10.31 -6.07
C GLN A 80 5.41 10.59 -5.86
N THR A 81 5.76 11.67 -5.18
CA THR A 81 7.10 12.19 -5.06
C THR A 81 7.47 12.52 -3.63
N TYR A 82 8.74 12.84 -3.39
CA TYR A 82 9.23 13.28 -2.09
C TYR A 82 8.47 14.50 -1.53
N ASP A 83 8.14 15.48 -2.40
CA ASP A 83 7.46 16.71 -1.97
C ASP A 83 6.02 16.45 -1.53
N ASP A 84 5.39 15.39 -2.01
CA ASP A 84 4.05 15.01 -1.58
C ASP A 84 4.00 14.56 -0.12
N VAL A 85 5.09 14.01 0.43
CA VAL A 85 5.09 13.49 1.81
C VAL A 85 4.71 14.57 2.83
N ALA A 86 5.39 15.71 2.79
CA ALA A 86 5.11 16.82 3.69
C ALA A 86 3.73 17.46 3.43
N ARG A 87 3.33 17.53 2.16
CA ARG A 87 2.01 18.06 1.75
C ARG A 87 0.87 17.22 2.30
N LEU A 88 1.04 15.89 2.31
CA LEU A 88 -0.02 14.95 2.69
C LEU A 88 -0.12 14.66 4.19
N ALA A 89 0.92 14.98 4.96
CA ALA A 89 0.93 14.72 6.39
C ALA A 89 -0.27 15.29 7.18
N PRO A 90 -0.87 16.44 6.81
CA PRO A 90 -2.09 16.92 7.48
C PRO A 90 -3.36 16.15 7.12
N TYR A 91 -3.36 15.31 6.10
CA TYR A 91 -4.56 14.75 5.48
C TYR A 91 -4.67 13.22 5.58
N TYR A 92 -3.55 12.53 5.85
CA TYR A 92 -3.48 11.07 5.89
C TYR A 92 -2.64 10.59 7.07
N ASP A 93 -2.96 9.41 7.58
CA ASP A 93 -2.18 8.74 8.65
C ASP A 93 -0.88 8.13 8.12
N GLY A 94 -0.80 7.90 6.81
CA GLY A 94 0.36 7.29 6.19
C GLY A 94 0.39 7.42 4.67
N ILE A 95 1.44 6.86 4.07
CA ILE A 95 1.68 6.88 2.63
C ILE A 95 2.06 5.50 2.10
N ASN A 96 1.68 5.21 0.86
CA ASN A 96 2.19 4.08 0.09
C ASN A 96 3.25 4.55 -0.92
N ILE A 97 4.48 4.12 -0.71
CA ILE A 97 5.62 4.40 -1.58
C ILE A 97 5.72 3.28 -2.62
N LYS A 98 5.71 3.63 -3.90
CA LYS A 98 5.98 2.70 -5.01
C LYS A 98 7.18 3.21 -5.79
N LEU A 99 8.20 2.36 -6.00
CA LEU A 99 9.45 2.78 -6.68
C LEU A 99 9.21 3.32 -8.08
N MET A 100 8.18 2.81 -8.76
CA MET A 100 7.75 3.27 -10.09
C MET A 100 7.19 4.70 -10.06
N LYS A 101 6.68 5.18 -8.93
CA LYS A 101 6.20 6.56 -8.74
C LYS A 101 7.35 7.49 -8.33
N CYS A 102 8.11 7.12 -7.31
CA CYS A 102 9.07 8.01 -6.66
C CYS A 102 10.44 8.07 -7.33
N GLY A 103 10.70 7.23 -8.34
CA GLY A 103 11.96 7.26 -9.09
C GLY A 103 13.07 6.36 -8.55
N GLY A 104 12.77 5.46 -7.59
CA GLY A 104 13.68 4.41 -7.18
C GLY A 104 14.02 4.37 -5.69
N VAL A 105 14.93 3.46 -5.33
CA VAL A 105 15.25 3.11 -3.93
C VAL A 105 15.78 4.31 -3.13
N ALA A 106 16.62 5.14 -3.75
CA ALA A 106 17.21 6.29 -3.05
C ALA A 106 16.16 7.32 -2.65
N GLU A 107 15.22 7.65 -3.56
CA GLU A 107 14.12 8.57 -3.26
C GLU A 107 13.12 7.93 -2.29
N GLY A 108 12.77 6.66 -2.50
CA GLY A 108 11.90 5.92 -1.55
C GLY A 108 12.45 5.97 -0.13
N ARG A 109 13.76 5.80 0.05
CA ARG A 109 14.41 5.89 1.38
C ARG A 109 14.30 7.28 2.00
N LYS A 110 14.43 8.35 1.21
CA LYS A 110 14.25 9.73 1.69
C LYS A 110 12.79 9.97 2.09
N MET A 111 11.83 9.49 1.29
CA MET A 111 10.40 9.58 1.61
C MET A 111 10.07 8.87 2.93
N ILE A 112 10.62 7.67 3.15
CA ILE A 112 10.45 6.94 4.42
C ILE A 112 10.96 7.77 5.58
N ALA A 113 12.19 8.33 5.47
CA ALA A 113 12.78 9.13 6.54
C ALA A 113 11.90 10.34 6.89
N LEU A 114 11.46 11.09 5.88
CA LEU A 114 10.58 12.26 6.08
C LEU A 114 9.23 11.87 6.66
N ALA A 115 8.61 10.80 6.18
CA ALA A 115 7.33 10.30 6.72
C ALA A 115 7.44 9.95 8.20
N ARG A 116 8.55 9.29 8.61
CA ARG A 116 8.82 8.98 10.02
C ARG A 116 9.01 10.24 10.87
N GLU A 117 9.72 11.26 10.38
CA GLU A 117 9.87 12.55 11.05
C GLU A 117 8.52 13.25 11.27
N LEU A 118 7.57 13.06 10.33
CA LEU A 118 6.22 13.61 10.40
C LEU A 118 5.21 12.71 11.16
N GLY A 119 5.67 11.57 11.71
CA GLY A 119 4.83 10.65 12.46
C GLY A 119 3.88 9.79 11.61
N MET A 120 4.08 9.74 10.30
CA MET A 120 3.26 8.98 9.38
C MET A 120 3.63 7.49 9.37
N GLN A 121 2.63 6.64 9.14
CA GLN A 121 2.84 5.25 8.79
C GLN A 121 3.32 5.13 7.33
N VAL A 122 4.07 4.07 7.04
CA VAL A 122 4.63 3.87 5.70
C VAL A 122 4.37 2.47 5.22
N MET A 123 3.85 2.39 4.01
CA MET A 123 3.75 1.17 3.22
C MET A 123 4.73 1.25 2.05
N ILE A 124 5.34 0.13 1.70
CA ILE A 124 6.02 -0.06 0.42
C ILE A 124 5.14 -0.94 -0.45
N GLY A 125 4.65 -0.39 -1.54
CA GLY A 125 3.83 -1.09 -2.52
C GLY A 125 4.55 -1.29 -3.84
N CYS A 126 3.82 -1.87 -4.79
CA CYS A 126 4.30 -2.07 -6.16
C CYS A 126 3.22 -1.79 -7.19
N MET A 127 3.62 -1.79 -8.43
CA MET A 127 2.76 -1.99 -9.60
C MET A 127 2.85 -3.44 -10.03
N THR A 128 2.20 -3.82 -11.12
CA THR A 128 2.50 -5.08 -11.81
C THR A 128 3.89 -4.95 -12.44
N GLU A 129 4.89 -5.54 -11.79
CA GLU A 129 6.32 -5.36 -12.06
C GLU A 129 7.04 -6.70 -12.19
N THR A 130 8.24 -6.69 -12.77
CA THR A 130 9.13 -7.83 -12.79
C THR A 130 9.78 -8.10 -11.42
N SER A 131 10.33 -9.28 -11.23
CA SER A 131 11.13 -9.63 -10.03
C SER A 131 12.25 -8.63 -9.76
N ALA A 132 12.77 -7.94 -10.77
CA ALA A 132 13.80 -6.92 -10.59
C ALA A 132 13.29 -5.71 -9.80
N GLY A 133 12.10 -5.19 -10.16
CA GLY A 133 11.46 -4.07 -9.44
C GLY A 133 11.07 -4.47 -8.03
N ILE A 134 10.42 -5.64 -7.87
CA ILE A 134 10.01 -6.14 -6.57
C ILE A 134 11.20 -6.40 -5.64
N SER A 135 12.28 -7.01 -6.15
CA SER A 135 13.51 -7.22 -5.35
C SER A 135 14.11 -5.90 -4.88
N ALA A 136 14.11 -4.87 -5.73
CA ALA A 136 14.57 -3.55 -5.35
C ALA A 136 13.68 -2.93 -4.25
N ALA A 137 12.36 -2.98 -4.39
CA ALA A 137 11.40 -2.47 -3.40
C ALA A 137 11.54 -3.21 -2.05
N THR A 138 11.73 -4.54 -2.08
CA THR A 138 11.88 -5.35 -0.87
C THR A 138 13.08 -4.93 -0.01
N THR A 139 14.10 -4.30 -0.58
CA THR A 139 15.24 -3.77 0.21
C THR A 139 14.81 -2.68 1.21
N LEU A 140 13.67 -2.04 0.99
CA LEU A 140 13.10 -1.03 1.89
C LEU A 140 12.12 -1.62 2.91
N SER A 141 11.68 -2.86 2.76
CA SER A 141 10.68 -3.49 3.66
C SER A 141 11.05 -3.43 5.15
N PRO A 142 12.32 -3.55 5.58
CA PRO A 142 12.66 -3.44 7.00
C PRO A 142 12.46 -2.04 7.61
N LEU A 143 12.19 -1.02 6.80
CA LEU A 143 12.05 0.37 7.22
C LEU A 143 10.60 0.84 7.31
N VAL A 144 9.63 -0.02 6.92
CA VAL A 144 8.22 0.34 6.77
C VAL A 144 7.31 -0.49 7.69
N ASP A 145 6.05 -0.09 7.81
CA ASP A 145 5.05 -0.79 8.62
C ASP A 145 4.34 -1.90 7.82
N TYR A 146 4.13 -1.65 6.52
CA TYR A 146 3.42 -2.54 5.62
C TYR A 146 4.19 -2.76 4.33
N ALA A 147 4.03 -3.94 3.73
CA ALA A 147 4.61 -4.27 2.43
C ALA A 147 3.61 -5.06 1.60
N ASP A 148 3.33 -4.57 0.39
CA ASP A 148 2.53 -5.22 -0.64
C ASP A 148 3.35 -5.33 -1.92
N LEU A 149 4.04 -6.46 -2.10
CA LEU A 149 5.11 -6.65 -3.08
C LEU A 149 4.91 -7.95 -3.89
N ASP A 150 3.69 -8.24 -4.27
CA ASP A 150 3.34 -9.45 -5.02
C ASP A 150 3.27 -9.25 -6.54
N GLY A 151 3.50 -8.04 -7.05
CA GLY A 151 3.30 -7.66 -8.46
C GLY A 151 3.96 -8.58 -9.48
N HIS A 152 5.08 -9.22 -9.14
CA HIS A 152 5.79 -10.13 -10.04
C HIS A 152 5.09 -11.49 -10.22
N VAL A 153 4.21 -11.91 -9.31
CA VAL A 153 3.44 -13.16 -9.49
C VAL A 153 2.24 -12.97 -10.42
N LEU A 154 1.93 -11.74 -10.79
CA LEU A 154 0.85 -11.39 -11.70
C LEU A 154 1.29 -11.43 -13.17
N ILE A 155 2.56 -11.66 -13.47
CA ILE A 155 3.09 -11.71 -14.83
C ILE A 155 3.66 -13.10 -15.16
N ALA A 156 3.42 -13.56 -16.39
CA ALA A 156 3.91 -14.87 -16.87
C ALA A 156 5.25 -14.78 -17.63
N ASN A 157 5.68 -13.58 -18.00
CA ASN A 157 6.82 -13.33 -18.88
C ASN A 157 7.96 -12.56 -18.19
N ASP A 158 8.13 -12.79 -16.90
CA ASP A 158 9.22 -12.16 -16.15
C ASP A 158 10.58 -12.66 -16.67
N PRO A 159 11.44 -11.79 -17.24
CA PRO A 159 12.74 -12.19 -17.77
C PRO A 159 13.81 -12.36 -16.70
N TYR A 160 13.44 -12.17 -15.43
CA TYR A 160 14.37 -12.21 -14.30
C TYR A 160 14.04 -13.34 -13.33
N GLU A 161 15.06 -13.78 -12.61
CA GLU A 161 14.96 -14.56 -11.39
C GLU A 161 15.48 -13.72 -10.23
N GLY A 162 14.72 -13.67 -9.15
CA GLY A 162 15.05 -12.85 -7.98
C GLY A 162 14.30 -13.32 -6.77
N ILE A 163 13.61 -12.39 -6.14
CA ILE A 163 12.80 -12.64 -4.95
C ILE A 163 11.77 -13.76 -5.18
N GLN A 164 11.53 -14.54 -4.15
CA GLN A 164 10.54 -15.61 -4.16
C GLN A 164 9.50 -15.38 -3.07
N ILE A 165 8.28 -15.81 -3.33
CA ILE A 165 7.23 -15.91 -2.31
C ILE A 165 7.10 -17.37 -1.91
N VAL A 166 7.44 -17.68 -0.67
CA VAL A 166 7.32 -19.02 -0.10
C VAL A 166 6.39 -18.94 1.10
N ASP A 167 5.28 -19.66 1.07
CA ASP A 167 4.24 -19.64 2.11
C ASP A 167 3.78 -18.23 2.50
N GLY A 168 3.59 -17.36 1.49
CA GLY A 168 3.18 -15.97 1.67
C GLY A 168 4.27 -15.03 2.19
N LYS A 169 5.53 -15.49 2.27
CA LYS A 169 6.66 -14.68 2.70
C LYS A 169 7.59 -14.37 1.54
N LEU A 170 7.93 -13.09 1.42
CA LEU A 170 9.00 -12.65 0.51
C LEU A 170 10.35 -13.12 1.05
N THR A 171 11.07 -13.84 0.22
CA THR A 171 12.41 -14.34 0.56
C THR A 171 13.45 -13.74 -0.39
N LEU A 172 14.35 -12.94 0.20
CA LEU A 172 15.50 -12.39 -0.54
C LEU A 172 16.47 -13.50 -0.87
N VAL A 173 17.06 -13.45 -2.06
CA VAL A 173 18.16 -14.34 -2.44
C VAL A 173 19.48 -13.82 -1.88
N ASP A 174 20.30 -14.72 -1.36
CA ASP A 174 21.65 -14.39 -0.83
C ASP A 174 22.64 -14.21 -1.97
N LYS A 175 22.51 -13.07 -2.68
CA LYS A 175 23.38 -12.65 -3.80
C LYS A 175 23.63 -11.14 -3.70
N PRO A 176 24.73 -10.62 -4.26
CA PRO A 176 25.02 -9.18 -4.27
C PRO A 176 23.92 -8.35 -4.94
N GLY A 177 23.79 -7.09 -4.51
CA GLY A 177 22.80 -6.15 -5.01
C GLY A 177 21.36 -6.54 -4.64
N THR A 178 20.46 -6.53 -5.60
CA THR A 178 19.07 -7.01 -5.43
C THR A 178 18.91 -8.51 -5.53
N GLY A 179 20.01 -9.26 -5.79
CA GLY A 179 20.00 -10.70 -5.97
C GLY A 179 19.40 -11.20 -7.29
N VAL A 180 19.03 -10.29 -8.19
CA VAL A 180 18.37 -10.61 -9.46
C VAL A 180 19.36 -11.11 -10.50
N THR A 181 18.96 -12.12 -11.27
CA THR A 181 19.68 -12.64 -12.45
C THR A 181 18.75 -12.71 -13.65
N VAL A 182 19.29 -12.59 -14.85
CA VAL A 182 18.54 -12.80 -16.10
C VAL A 182 18.30 -14.30 -16.30
N ARG A 183 17.11 -14.68 -16.76
CA ARG A 183 16.75 -16.04 -17.13
C ARG A 183 17.36 -16.46 -18.45
#